data_0ff948a61ab0fa3f43d5817eb7d80885
#
_entry.id   0ff948a61ab0fa3f43d5817eb7d80885
#
_cell.length_a   1.000
_cell.length_b   1.000
_cell.length_c   1.000
_cell.angle_alpha   90.00
_cell.angle_beta   90.00
_cell.angle_gamma   90.00
#
_symmetry.space_group_name_H-M   'P 1'
#
loop_
_entity.id
_entity.type
_entity.pdbx_description
1 polymer ?
#
loop_
_entity_poly.entity_id
_entity_poly.type
_entity_poly.pdbx_seq_one_letter_code
_entity_poly.pdbx_strand_id
1 'polypeptide(L)'
;MDRLATRFHVLAPDTHGAGKGPVWPEDRALVLEDEVTWLEPVFSRAGTPFSLVGHSYGGAVALIAAVHQPERVRALALYEPTLFSLVDAAYLPPNDADGIRQTVERATTALAAGTRDVAAEHFIDYWMGKGVWQATPLARRGAIEATIVNVHGWGQALFNENTPLQAFCALEMPVLLMEGDNSPPSARAVVSLLTQTLPNVELLEFEELGHMGPVTHPEVVNRAIERFLCCNAAV
;
A
#
# COMPACT_ATOMS: atom_id res chain seq x y z
N MET A 1 -3.84 2.77 14.76
CA MET A 1 -3.69 4.23 14.89
C MET A 1 -3.68 4.66 16.35
N ASP A 2 -4.60 4.24 17.19
CA ASP A 2 -4.70 4.69 18.61
C ASP A 2 -3.40 4.55 19.38
N ARG A 3 -2.67 3.45 19.19
CA ARG A 3 -1.37 3.24 19.80
C ARG A 3 -0.35 4.32 19.40
N LEU A 4 -0.21 4.63 18.12
CA LEU A 4 0.72 5.65 17.64
C LEU A 4 0.31 7.05 18.09
N ALA A 5 -0.99 7.33 18.21
CA ALA A 5 -1.54 8.61 18.65
C ALA A 5 -1.20 8.95 20.11
N THR A 6 -0.72 7.99 20.90
CA THR A 6 -0.22 8.27 22.28
C THR A 6 1.12 9.00 22.29
N ARG A 7 1.87 8.97 21.17
CA ARG A 7 3.22 9.53 21.06
C ARG A 7 3.39 10.51 19.91
N PHE A 8 2.57 10.39 18.87
CA PHE A 8 2.67 11.17 17.64
C PHE A 8 1.35 11.87 17.35
N HIS A 9 1.43 13.03 16.69
CA HIS A 9 0.27 13.62 16.05
C HIS A 9 0.01 12.84 14.77
N VAL A 10 -1.04 12.02 14.76
CA VAL A 10 -1.37 11.11 13.64
C VAL A 10 -2.48 11.72 12.81
N LEU A 11 -2.23 11.85 11.51
CA LEU A 11 -3.23 12.21 10.50
C LEU A 11 -3.44 10.99 9.61
N ALA A 12 -4.68 10.58 9.42
CA ALA A 12 -5.05 9.42 8.61
C ALA A 12 -6.09 9.85 7.58
N PRO A 13 -5.64 10.25 6.39
CA PRO A 13 -6.52 10.64 5.31
C PRO A 13 -7.17 9.44 4.62
N ASP A 14 -8.33 9.68 4.01
CA ASP A 14 -8.93 8.78 3.04
C ASP A 14 -8.42 9.13 1.63
N THR A 15 -8.04 8.12 0.87
CA THR A 15 -7.65 8.22 -0.54
C THR A 15 -8.86 8.13 -1.48
N HIS A 16 -8.65 8.22 -2.79
CA HIS A 16 -9.74 8.05 -3.76
C HIS A 16 -10.46 6.71 -3.56
N GLY A 17 -11.78 6.77 -3.61
CA GLY A 17 -12.66 5.61 -3.42
C GLY A 17 -12.74 5.08 -1.99
N ALA A 18 -11.99 5.63 -1.02
CA ALA A 18 -11.98 5.18 0.36
C ALA A 18 -12.70 6.18 1.28
N GLY A 19 -13.47 5.68 2.24
CA GLY A 19 -14.09 6.45 3.30
C GLY A 19 -14.86 7.69 2.82
N LYS A 20 -14.35 8.88 3.14
CA LYS A 20 -14.83 10.19 2.70
C LYS A 20 -13.95 10.83 1.63
N GLY A 21 -13.01 10.08 1.09
CA GLY A 21 -12.15 10.52 0.01
C GLY A 21 -12.93 10.81 -1.28
N PRO A 22 -12.29 11.40 -2.28
CA PRO A 22 -12.93 11.70 -3.55
C PRO A 22 -13.31 10.42 -4.31
N VAL A 23 -14.26 10.54 -5.22
CA VAL A 23 -14.60 9.46 -6.15
C VAL A 23 -13.51 9.35 -7.23
N TRP A 24 -13.38 8.16 -7.81
CA TRP A 24 -12.50 7.94 -8.96
C TRP A 24 -12.92 8.82 -10.14
N PRO A 25 -11.97 9.40 -10.90
CA PRO A 25 -12.27 10.08 -12.15
C PRO A 25 -12.97 9.11 -13.13
N GLU A 26 -14.01 9.60 -13.82
CA GLU A 26 -14.71 8.81 -14.83
C GLU A 26 -14.13 8.96 -16.25
N ASP A 27 -13.40 10.05 -16.48
CA ASP A 27 -12.88 10.47 -17.79
C ASP A 27 -11.42 10.04 -18.06
N ARG A 28 -10.71 9.60 -17.03
CA ARG A 28 -9.31 9.15 -17.11
C ARG A 28 -8.94 8.16 -16.02
N ALA A 29 -7.86 7.42 -16.25
CA ALA A 29 -7.21 6.68 -15.16
C ALA A 29 -6.60 7.65 -14.13
N LEU A 30 -6.70 7.31 -12.86
CA LEU A 30 -6.00 7.98 -11.78
C LEU A 30 -4.56 7.47 -11.74
N VAL A 31 -3.60 8.37 -11.51
CA VAL A 31 -2.20 8.06 -11.22
C VAL A 31 -1.89 8.36 -9.76
N LEU A 32 -0.82 7.79 -9.21
CA LEU A 32 -0.48 7.99 -7.79
C LEU A 32 -0.14 9.44 -7.45
N GLU A 33 0.31 10.24 -8.42
CA GLU A 33 0.51 11.69 -8.25
C GLU A 33 -0.79 12.44 -7.93
N ASP A 34 -1.93 11.97 -8.43
CA ASP A 34 -3.25 12.54 -8.08
C ASP A 34 -3.55 12.35 -6.58
N GLU A 35 -3.19 11.19 -6.02
CA GLU A 35 -3.31 10.96 -4.57
C GLU A 35 -2.40 11.88 -3.78
N VAL A 36 -1.15 12.06 -4.21
CA VAL A 36 -0.21 12.98 -3.57
C VAL A 36 -0.75 14.41 -3.58
N THR A 37 -1.29 14.84 -4.72
CA THR A 37 -1.92 16.16 -4.87
C THR A 37 -3.14 16.31 -3.97
N TRP A 38 -4.00 15.30 -3.89
CA TRP A 38 -5.15 15.27 -3.00
C TRP A 38 -4.76 15.38 -1.52
N LEU A 39 -3.64 14.76 -1.15
CA LEU A 39 -3.14 14.73 0.22
C LEU A 39 -2.37 15.98 0.64
N GLU A 40 -2.07 16.91 -0.27
CA GLU A 40 -1.29 18.13 0.03
C GLU A 40 -1.85 18.96 1.21
N PRO A 41 -3.16 19.14 1.39
CA PRO A 41 -3.69 19.83 2.57
C PRO A 41 -3.37 19.10 3.89
N VAL A 42 -3.29 17.76 3.85
CA VAL A 42 -2.91 16.94 5.01
C VAL A 42 -1.42 17.08 5.30
N PHE A 43 -0.57 17.06 4.28
CA PHE A 43 0.87 17.27 4.42
C PHE A 43 1.19 18.66 4.96
N SER A 44 0.50 19.69 4.46
CA SER A 44 0.63 21.06 4.97
C SER A 44 0.23 21.16 6.44
N ARG A 45 -0.82 20.44 6.87
CA ARG A 45 -1.26 20.38 8.25
C ARG A 45 -0.30 19.60 9.15
N ALA A 46 0.36 18.58 8.63
CA ALA A 46 1.35 17.80 9.37
C ALA A 46 2.58 18.65 9.76
N GLY A 47 2.88 19.69 9.00
CA GLY A 47 4.09 20.50 9.13
C GLY A 47 5.25 19.92 8.34
N THR A 48 6.47 20.40 8.59
CA THR A 48 7.68 19.92 7.90
C THR A 48 8.84 19.88 8.89
N PRO A 49 9.58 18.78 8.94
CA PRO A 49 9.36 17.51 8.25
C PRO A 49 8.34 16.62 8.98
N PHE A 50 7.71 15.68 8.23
CA PHE A 50 6.79 14.66 8.76
C PHE A 50 7.25 13.24 8.37
N SER A 51 6.72 12.23 9.05
CA SER A 51 6.94 10.83 8.68
C SER A 51 5.70 10.24 8.00
N LEU A 52 5.90 9.37 7.04
CA LEU A 52 4.84 8.64 6.35
C LEU A 52 4.81 7.19 6.80
N VAL A 53 3.60 6.68 7.03
CA VAL A 53 3.35 5.27 7.32
C VAL A 53 2.33 4.77 6.31
N GLY A 54 2.67 3.74 5.57
CA GLY A 54 1.81 3.21 4.52
C GLY A 54 1.76 1.68 4.50
N HIS A 55 0.59 1.16 4.15
CA HIS A 55 0.37 -0.26 3.88
C HIS A 55 -0.23 -0.41 2.48
N SER A 56 0.28 -1.38 1.71
CA SER A 56 -0.30 -1.72 0.42
C SER A 56 -0.39 -0.50 -0.52
N TYR A 57 -1.58 -0.16 -1.02
CA TYR A 57 -1.83 1.04 -1.83
C TYR A 57 -1.33 2.33 -1.15
N GLY A 58 -1.63 2.50 0.15
CA GLY A 58 -1.14 3.64 0.91
C GLY A 58 0.39 3.66 1.05
N GLY A 59 1.05 2.51 0.98
CA GLY A 59 2.51 2.40 0.90
C GLY A 59 3.06 2.89 -0.44
N ALA A 60 2.40 2.57 -1.54
CA ALA A 60 2.75 3.07 -2.87
C ALA A 60 2.57 4.60 -2.94
N VAL A 61 1.43 5.13 -2.45
CA VAL A 61 1.20 6.58 -2.36
C VAL A 61 2.28 7.28 -1.52
N ALA A 62 2.67 6.69 -0.38
CA ALA A 62 3.71 7.26 0.48
C ALA A 62 5.09 7.30 -0.20
N LEU A 63 5.43 6.26 -0.99
CA LEU A 63 6.66 6.24 -1.80
C LEU A 63 6.68 7.36 -2.84
N ILE A 64 5.58 7.52 -3.60
CA ILE A 64 5.48 8.57 -4.62
C ILE A 64 5.49 9.96 -3.97
N ALA A 65 4.83 10.15 -2.84
CA ALA A 65 4.91 11.39 -2.08
C ALA A 65 6.36 11.73 -1.66
N ALA A 66 7.12 10.73 -1.20
CA ALA A 66 8.51 10.91 -0.82
C ALA A 66 9.42 11.26 -2.03
N VAL A 67 9.17 10.69 -3.22
CA VAL A 67 9.90 11.04 -4.45
C VAL A 67 9.62 12.49 -4.85
N HIS A 68 8.37 12.96 -4.75
CA HIS A 68 7.98 14.32 -5.15
C HIS A 68 8.41 15.39 -4.14
N GLN A 69 8.53 15.05 -2.85
CA GLN A 69 8.76 16.01 -1.77
C GLN A 69 9.76 15.47 -0.72
N PRO A 70 10.96 15.03 -1.16
CA PRO A 70 11.90 14.33 -0.27
C PRO A 70 12.36 15.17 0.92
N GLU A 71 12.45 16.49 0.77
CA GLU A 71 12.85 17.42 1.81
C GLU A 71 11.82 17.58 2.95
N ARG A 72 10.57 17.18 2.70
CA ARG A 72 9.49 17.22 3.69
C ARG A 72 9.34 15.93 4.47
N VAL A 73 9.89 14.82 3.95
CA VAL A 73 9.71 13.49 4.54
C VAL A 73 10.90 13.15 5.42
N ARG A 74 10.66 12.97 6.71
CA ARG A 74 11.66 12.60 7.71
C ARG A 74 12.02 11.13 7.67
N ALA A 75 11.02 10.26 7.55
CA ALA A 75 11.16 8.82 7.56
C ALA A 75 9.95 8.15 6.91
N LEU A 76 10.15 6.97 6.35
CA LEU A 76 9.12 6.12 5.77
C LEU A 76 9.01 4.81 6.55
N ALA A 77 7.80 4.39 6.93
CA ALA A 77 7.54 3.04 7.45
C ALA A 77 6.48 2.38 6.57
N LEU A 78 6.87 1.39 5.78
CA LEU A 78 6.06 0.82 4.71
C LEU A 78 5.89 -0.69 4.91
N TYR A 79 4.63 -1.15 4.96
CA TYR A 79 4.32 -2.57 4.94
C TYR A 79 3.83 -2.94 3.54
N GLU A 80 4.65 -3.68 2.80
CA GLU A 80 4.38 -4.20 1.45
C GLU A 80 3.73 -3.17 0.51
N PRO A 81 4.44 -2.09 0.16
CA PRO A 81 3.95 -1.15 -0.83
C PRO A 81 3.72 -1.87 -2.17
N THR A 82 2.55 -1.69 -2.77
CA THR A 82 2.09 -2.48 -3.93
C THR A 82 2.39 -1.82 -5.27
N LEU A 83 3.56 -1.25 -5.45
CA LEU A 83 3.97 -0.55 -6.69
C LEU A 83 4.37 -1.56 -7.78
N PHE A 84 3.38 -2.24 -8.38
CA PHE A 84 3.60 -3.38 -9.29
C PHE A 84 4.25 -3.00 -10.62
N SER A 85 4.14 -1.74 -11.05
CA SER A 85 4.85 -1.24 -12.24
C SER A 85 6.37 -1.46 -12.16
N LEU A 86 6.95 -1.47 -10.95
CA LEU A 86 8.37 -1.74 -10.75
C LEU A 86 8.74 -3.18 -11.13
N VAL A 87 7.86 -4.14 -10.84
CA VAL A 87 8.08 -5.56 -11.19
C VAL A 87 8.04 -5.73 -12.70
N ASP A 88 7.07 -5.10 -13.37
CA ASP A 88 6.95 -5.15 -14.83
C ASP A 88 8.12 -4.47 -15.54
N ALA A 89 8.64 -3.38 -14.96
CA ALA A 89 9.80 -2.68 -15.50
C ALA A 89 11.11 -3.47 -15.30
N ALA A 90 11.22 -4.25 -14.23
CA ALA A 90 12.41 -5.04 -13.92
C ALA A 90 12.43 -6.39 -14.65
N TYR A 91 11.27 -7.02 -14.85
CA TYR A 91 11.14 -8.38 -15.36
C TYR A 91 10.00 -8.49 -16.37
N LEU A 92 10.32 -8.98 -17.58
CA LEU A 92 9.28 -9.27 -18.57
C LEU A 92 8.32 -10.38 -18.07
N PRO A 93 7.02 -10.28 -18.38
CA PRO A 93 6.09 -11.37 -18.11
C PRO A 93 6.50 -12.70 -18.82
N PRO A 94 6.26 -13.88 -18.19
CA PRO A 94 5.62 -14.03 -16.89
C PRO A 94 6.52 -13.61 -15.73
N ASN A 95 5.96 -12.87 -14.77
CA ASN A 95 6.68 -12.39 -13.58
C ASN A 95 5.81 -12.47 -12.31
N ASP A 96 6.37 -12.08 -11.18
CA ASP A 96 5.71 -12.17 -9.87
C ASP A 96 4.44 -11.30 -9.75
N ALA A 97 4.24 -10.30 -10.62
CA ALA A 97 3.03 -9.48 -10.64
C ALA A 97 1.85 -10.12 -11.41
N ASP A 98 2.06 -11.22 -12.12
CA ASP A 98 0.99 -11.84 -12.94
C ASP A 98 -0.18 -12.34 -12.08
N GLY A 99 0.09 -12.85 -10.89
CA GLY A 99 -0.96 -13.34 -9.99
C GLY A 99 -1.94 -12.25 -9.58
N ILE A 100 -1.44 -11.08 -9.18
CA ILE A 100 -2.30 -9.95 -8.81
C ILE A 100 -2.96 -9.32 -10.05
N ARG A 101 -2.28 -9.28 -11.19
CA ARG A 101 -2.86 -8.80 -12.45
C ARG A 101 -4.10 -9.61 -12.82
N GLN A 102 -3.98 -10.94 -12.84
CA GLN A 102 -5.11 -11.84 -13.11
C GLN A 102 -6.22 -11.70 -12.06
N THR A 103 -5.87 -11.46 -10.80
CA THR A 103 -6.84 -11.25 -9.73
C THR A 103 -7.63 -9.95 -9.94
N VAL A 104 -6.97 -8.86 -10.30
CA VAL A 104 -7.61 -7.57 -10.63
C VAL A 104 -8.53 -7.73 -11.85
N GLU A 105 -8.10 -8.43 -12.90
CA GLU A 105 -8.90 -8.69 -14.09
C GLU A 105 -10.17 -9.50 -13.77
N ARG A 106 -10.05 -10.58 -12.99
CA ARG A 106 -11.19 -11.40 -12.55
C ARG A 106 -12.16 -10.63 -11.70
N ALA A 107 -11.66 -9.87 -10.72
CA ALA A 107 -12.49 -9.05 -9.86
C ALA A 107 -13.21 -7.96 -10.66
N THR A 108 -12.53 -7.28 -11.60
CA THR A 108 -13.12 -6.28 -12.49
C THR A 108 -14.21 -6.88 -13.37
N THR A 109 -13.97 -8.08 -13.93
CA THR A 109 -14.97 -8.80 -14.73
C THR A 109 -16.21 -9.17 -13.90
N ALA A 110 -16.02 -9.64 -12.66
CA ALA A 110 -17.10 -9.95 -11.74
C ALA A 110 -17.92 -8.69 -11.36
N LEU A 111 -17.25 -7.55 -11.14
CA LEU A 111 -17.91 -6.28 -10.89
C LEU A 111 -18.75 -5.82 -12.08
N ALA A 112 -18.24 -5.93 -13.30
CA ALA A 112 -18.98 -5.62 -14.52
C ALA A 112 -20.21 -6.51 -14.71
N ALA A 113 -20.16 -7.76 -14.23
CA ALA A 113 -21.29 -8.69 -14.19
C ALA A 113 -22.23 -8.47 -12.99
N GLY A 114 -21.97 -7.48 -12.13
CA GLY A 114 -22.80 -7.17 -10.95
C GLY A 114 -22.61 -8.13 -9.76
N THR A 115 -21.58 -8.99 -9.79
CA THR A 115 -21.30 -10.03 -8.77
C THR A 115 -20.20 -9.59 -7.81
N ARG A 116 -20.52 -8.65 -6.89
CA ARG A 116 -19.54 -8.10 -5.92
C ARG A 116 -18.97 -9.15 -4.99
N ASP A 117 -19.77 -10.14 -4.58
CA ASP A 117 -19.33 -11.25 -3.75
C ASP A 117 -18.19 -12.04 -4.40
N VAL A 118 -18.34 -12.35 -5.72
CA VAL A 118 -17.32 -13.05 -6.50
C VAL A 118 -16.05 -12.19 -6.67
N ALA A 119 -16.21 -10.88 -6.88
CA ALA A 119 -15.08 -9.96 -6.95
C ALA A 119 -14.30 -9.92 -5.63
N ALA A 120 -15.03 -9.86 -4.50
CA ALA A 120 -14.45 -9.90 -3.17
C ALA A 120 -13.74 -11.24 -2.90
N GLU A 121 -14.33 -12.37 -3.30
CA GLU A 121 -13.70 -13.69 -3.17
C GLU A 121 -12.35 -13.73 -3.90
N HIS A 122 -12.30 -13.33 -5.17
CA HIS A 122 -11.04 -13.30 -5.92
C HIS A 122 -9.96 -12.46 -5.22
N PHE A 123 -10.32 -11.28 -4.74
CA PHE A 123 -9.36 -10.34 -4.17
C PHE A 123 -8.93 -10.74 -2.75
N ILE A 124 -9.86 -11.12 -1.89
CA ILE A 124 -9.56 -11.51 -0.51
C ILE A 124 -8.78 -12.82 -0.47
N ASP A 125 -9.19 -13.81 -1.26
CA ASP A 125 -8.51 -15.11 -1.31
C ASP A 125 -7.08 -15.00 -1.87
N TYR A 126 -6.83 -14.04 -2.77
CA TYR A 126 -5.47 -13.77 -3.22
C TYR A 126 -4.57 -13.25 -2.10
N TRP A 127 -5.05 -12.29 -1.32
CA TRP A 127 -4.24 -11.63 -0.28
C TRP A 127 -4.15 -12.40 1.03
N MET A 128 -5.15 -13.20 1.34
CA MET A 128 -5.28 -13.83 2.67
C MET A 128 -5.27 -15.36 2.62
N GLY A 129 -5.30 -15.93 1.42
CA GLY A 129 -5.33 -17.38 1.22
C GLY A 129 -6.71 -17.90 0.80
N LYS A 130 -6.69 -18.98 0.03
CA LYS A 130 -7.88 -19.60 -0.56
C LYS A 130 -8.91 -19.99 0.53
N GLY A 131 -10.16 -19.59 0.32
CA GLY A 131 -11.30 -19.88 1.18
C GLY A 131 -11.50 -18.90 2.34
N VAL A 132 -10.63 -17.90 2.51
CA VAL A 132 -10.77 -16.89 3.56
C VAL A 132 -12.01 -16.05 3.35
N TRP A 133 -12.38 -15.73 2.10
CA TRP A 133 -13.63 -15.03 1.83
C TRP A 133 -14.84 -15.82 2.33
N GLN A 134 -14.91 -17.11 2.03
CA GLN A 134 -16.02 -17.96 2.48
C GLN A 134 -16.06 -18.15 4.00
N ALA A 135 -14.91 -18.06 4.67
CA ALA A 135 -14.81 -18.09 6.12
C ALA A 135 -15.09 -16.73 6.79
N THR A 136 -15.12 -15.63 6.01
CA THR A 136 -15.36 -14.27 6.52
C THR A 136 -16.81 -14.16 7.05
N PRO A 137 -17.00 -13.69 8.30
CA PRO A 137 -18.34 -13.52 8.88
C PRO A 137 -19.21 -12.58 8.02
N LEU A 138 -20.46 -12.93 7.78
CA LEU A 138 -21.41 -12.16 6.95
C LEU A 138 -21.50 -10.68 7.36
N ALA A 139 -21.43 -10.41 8.67
CA ALA A 139 -21.47 -9.04 9.19
C ALA A 139 -20.29 -8.15 8.71
N ARG A 140 -19.17 -8.76 8.26
CA ARG A 140 -18.00 -8.04 7.74
C ARG A 140 -17.99 -7.95 6.22
N ARG A 141 -18.67 -8.86 5.52
CA ARG A 141 -18.65 -8.93 4.05
C ARG A 141 -19.17 -7.65 3.40
N GLY A 142 -20.27 -7.09 3.91
CA GLY A 142 -20.88 -5.89 3.33
C GLY A 142 -19.91 -4.69 3.25
N ALA A 143 -19.05 -4.50 4.26
CA ALA A 143 -18.04 -3.44 4.23
C ALA A 143 -16.96 -3.72 3.18
N ILE A 144 -16.54 -4.97 3.02
CA ILE A 144 -15.55 -5.39 2.02
C ILE A 144 -16.14 -5.24 0.61
N GLU A 145 -17.38 -5.69 0.38
CA GLU A 145 -18.09 -5.54 -0.89
C GLU A 145 -18.30 -4.08 -1.29
N ALA A 146 -18.45 -3.19 -0.31
CA ALA A 146 -18.55 -1.75 -0.57
C ALA A 146 -17.21 -1.16 -1.06
N THR A 147 -16.07 -1.71 -0.66
CA THR A 147 -14.74 -1.22 -1.05
C THR A 147 -14.17 -1.91 -2.28
N ILE A 148 -14.58 -3.15 -2.57
CA ILE A 148 -14.04 -3.93 -3.70
C ILE A 148 -14.29 -3.27 -5.06
N VAL A 149 -15.27 -2.39 -5.16
CA VAL A 149 -15.54 -1.62 -6.38
C VAL A 149 -14.35 -0.78 -6.84
N ASN A 150 -13.41 -0.50 -5.94
CA ASN A 150 -12.21 0.28 -6.21
C ASN A 150 -11.07 -0.54 -6.85
N VAL A 151 -11.19 -1.87 -6.92
CA VAL A 151 -10.10 -2.76 -7.35
C VAL A 151 -9.55 -2.41 -8.73
N HIS A 152 -10.41 -2.01 -9.66
CA HIS A 152 -10.02 -1.59 -10.99
C HIS A 152 -9.17 -0.31 -10.94
N GLY A 153 -9.62 0.72 -10.23
CA GLY A 153 -8.90 1.98 -10.08
C GLY A 153 -7.54 1.77 -9.38
N TRP A 154 -7.51 1.01 -8.28
CA TRP A 154 -6.25 0.66 -7.62
C TRP A 154 -5.29 -0.06 -8.56
N GLY A 155 -5.78 -1.06 -9.30
CA GLY A 155 -4.97 -1.79 -10.28
C GLY A 155 -4.39 -0.86 -11.34
N GLN A 156 -5.22 0.03 -11.91
CA GLN A 156 -4.74 1.00 -12.91
C GLN A 156 -3.65 1.91 -12.35
N ALA A 157 -3.84 2.49 -11.16
CA ALA A 157 -2.87 3.39 -10.56
C ALA A 157 -1.53 2.69 -10.25
N LEU A 158 -1.58 1.44 -9.77
CA LEU A 158 -0.38 0.69 -9.35
C LEU A 158 0.41 0.07 -10.50
N PHE A 159 -0.28 -0.35 -11.58
CA PHE A 159 0.38 -0.94 -12.75
C PHE A 159 0.85 0.10 -13.77
N ASN A 160 0.22 1.28 -13.82
CA ASN A 160 0.55 2.33 -14.78
C ASN A 160 1.38 3.47 -14.16
N GLU A 161 1.87 3.31 -12.92
CA GLU A 161 2.79 4.28 -12.34
C GLU A 161 4.12 4.32 -13.11
N ASN A 162 4.54 5.52 -13.51
CA ASN A 162 5.70 5.71 -14.40
C ASN A 162 7.00 6.06 -13.66
N THR A 163 6.97 6.19 -12.33
CA THR A 163 8.17 6.49 -11.54
C THR A 163 9.18 5.35 -11.67
N PRO A 164 10.36 5.60 -12.26
CA PRO A 164 11.35 4.55 -12.48
C PRO A 164 11.99 4.12 -11.16
N LEU A 165 12.42 2.86 -11.08
CA LEU A 165 13.06 2.31 -9.88
C LEU A 165 14.25 3.18 -9.40
N GLN A 166 15.01 3.78 -10.32
CA GLN A 166 16.14 4.64 -10.01
C GLN A 166 15.76 5.93 -9.25
N ALA A 167 14.52 6.39 -9.33
CA ALA A 167 14.08 7.56 -8.58
C ALA A 167 14.16 7.35 -7.07
N PHE A 168 14.00 6.10 -6.61
CA PHE A 168 14.07 5.75 -5.19
C PHE A 168 15.50 5.75 -4.64
N CYS A 169 16.54 5.72 -5.50
CA CYS A 169 17.95 5.88 -5.07
C CYS A 169 18.23 7.24 -4.42
N ALA A 170 17.39 8.25 -4.70
CA ALA A 170 17.55 9.60 -4.16
C ALA A 170 16.88 9.79 -2.79
N LEU A 171 16.19 8.79 -2.27
CA LEU A 171 15.50 8.86 -0.98
C LEU A 171 16.48 8.59 0.17
N GLU A 172 17.13 9.63 0.67
CA GLU A 172 18.17 9.53 1.71
C GLU A 172 17.58 9.38 3.12
N MET A 173 16.29 9.67 3.32
CA MET A 173 15.65 9.49 4.62
C MET A 173 15.62 8.02 5.05
N PRO A 174 15.60 7.72 6.35
CA PRO A 174 15.45 6.35 6.85
C PRO A 174 14.15 5.72 6.37
N VAL A 175 14.22 4.47 5.89
CA VAL A 175 13.07 3.68 5.44
C VAL A 175 13.03 2.35 6.19
N LEU A 176 11.90 2.07 6.83
CA LEU A 176 11.55 0.74 7.32
C LEU A 176 10.65 0.08 6.28
N LEU A 177 11.14 -0.94 5.60
CA LEU A 177 10.33 -1.86 4.80
C LEU A 177 9.93 -3.05 5.65
N MET A 178 8.67 -3.41 5.59
CA MET A 178 8.10 -4.54 6.32
C MET A 178 7.39 -5.47 5.37
N GLU A 179 7.55 -6.78 5.57
CA GLU A 179 6.83 -7.82 4.83
C GLU A 179 6.47 -9.01 5.71
N GLY A 180 5.49 -9.79 5.29
CA GLY A 180 5.17 -11.09 5.87
C GLY A 180 5.71 -12.24 5.00
N ASP A 181 6.23 -13.29 5.60
CA ASP A 181 6.78 -14.46 4.88
C ASP A 181 5.69 -15.26 4.13
N ASN A 182 4.42 -15.14 4.57
CA ASN A 182 3.27 -15.74 3.91
C ASN A 182 2.59 -14.83 2.87
N SER A 183 3.22 -13.72 2.50
CA SER A 183 2.67 -12.80 1.51
C SER A 183 2.82 -13.30 0.08
N PRO A 184 1.89 -12.93 -0.83
CA PRO A 184 1.98 -13.30 -2.23
C PRO A 184 3.27 -12.79 -2.90
N PRO A 185 3.78 -13.52 -3.92
CA PRO A 185 5.00 -13.17 -4.64
C PRO A 185 5.02 -11.72 -5.14
N SER A 186 3.87 -11.18 -5.59
CA SER A 186 3.77 -9.81 -6.10
C SER A 186 4.16 -8.74 -5.06
N ALA A 187 3.75 -8.90 -3.81
CA ALA A 187 4.10 -7.96 -2.75
C ALA A 187 5.59 -8.07 -2.40
N ARG A 188 6.08 -9.29 -2.24
CA ARG A 188 7.48 -9.57 -1.89
C ARG A 188 8.45 -9.14 -3.00
N ALA A 189 8.06 -9.25 -4.27
CA ALA A 189 8.88 -8.78 -5.39
C ALA A 189 9.09 -7.27 -5.34
N VAL A 190 8.05 -6.48 -5.04
CA VAL A 190 8.19 -5.02 -4.86
C VAL A 190 9.11 -4.70 -3.69
N VAL A 191 8.93 -5.36 -2.54
CA VAL A 191 9.79 -5.16 -1.36
C VAL A 191 11.25 -5.49 -1.69
N SER A 192 11.50 -6.60 -2.38
CA SER A 192 12.85 -7.01 -2.81
C SER A 192 13.53 -5.97 -3.71
N LEU A 193 12.81 -5.43 -4.72
CA LEU A 193 13.33 -4.38 -5.59
C LEU A 193 13.66 -3.10 -4.81
N LEU A 194 12.77 -2.67 -3.92
CA LEU A 194 12.99 -1.48 -3.10
C LEU A 194 14.12 -1.65 -2.10
N THR A 195 14.26 -2.83 -1.48
CA THR A 195 15.36 -3.12 -0.56
C THR A 195 16.73 -3.03 -1.24
N GLN A 196 16.81 -3.42 -2.52
CA GLN A 196 18.04 -3.34 -3.30
C GLN A 196 18.35 -1.92 -3.81
N THR A 197 17.36 -1.03 -3.78
CA THR A 197 17.43 0.29 -4.43
C THR A 197 17.56 1.43 -3.43
N LEU A 198 16.84 1.35 -2.31
CA LEU A 198 16.83 2.40 -1.29
C LEU A 198 18.16 2.47 -0.55
N PRO A 199 18.80 3.65 -0.41
CA PRO A 199 20.15 3.77 0.17
C PRO A 199 20.16 3.58 1.69
N ASN A 200 19.06 3.87 2.38
CA ASN A 200 18.98 3.84 3.84
C ASN A 200 17.74 3.05 4.28
N VAL A 201 17.75 1.74 4.06
CA VAL A 201 16.61 0.85 4.31
C VAL A 201 16.94 -0.20 5.38
N GLU A 202 16.00 -0.38 6.31
CA GLU A 202 15.90 -1.52 7.22
C GLU A 202 14.75 -2.41 6.72
N LEU A 203 15.03 -3.69 6.43
CA LEU A 203 14.02 -4.69 6.10
C LEU A 203 13.67 -5.48 7.35
N LEU A 204 12.38 -5.59 7.65
CA LEU A 204 11.83 -6.41 8.72
C LEU A 204 10.81 -7.40 8.15
N GLU A 205 11.17 -8.68 8.16
CA GLU A 205 10.27 -9.77 7.81
C GLU A 205 9.55 -10.29 9.05
N PHE A 206 8.25 -10.49 8.97
CA PHE A 206 7.42 -11.07 10.02
C PHE A 206 7.09 -12.52 9.68
N GLU A 207 7.52 -13.44 10.54
CA GLU A 207 7.17 -14.85 10.45
C GLU A 207 5.65 -15.04 10.61
N GLU A 208 5.07 -15.93 9.81
CA GLU A 208 3.66 -16.31 9.81
C GLU A 208 2.65 -15.18 9.46
N LEU A 209 3.10 -13.98 9.13
CA LEU A 209 2.24 -12.92 8.67
C LEU A 209 2.14 -12.93 7.13
N GLY A 210 1.01 -12.44 6.62
CA GLY A 210 0.81 -12.16 5.20
C GLY A 210 0.56 -10.67 4.95
N HIS A 211 0.13 -10.35 3.74
CA HIS A 211 -0.13 -8.98 3.30
C HIS A 211 -1.01 -8.16 4.25
N MET A 212 -1.98 -8.81 4.88
CA MET A 212 -2.88 -8.15 5.83
C MET A 212 -2.35 -8.12 7.27
N GLY A 213 -1.05 -8.36 7.48
CA GLY A 213 -0.38 -8.32 8.79
C GLY A 213 -0.73 -7.09 9.63
N PRO A 214 -0.72 -5.85 9.07
CA PRO A 214 -1.12 -4.65 9.82
C PRO A 214 -2.56 -4.67 10.38
N VAL A 215 -3.44 -5.45 9.75
CA VAL A 215 -4.85 -5.59 10.13
C VAL A 215 -5.07 -6.78 11.06
N THR A 216 -4.41 -7.92 10.77
CA THR A 216 -4.58 -9.17 11.53
C THR A 216 -3.74 -9.21 12.80
N HIS A 217 -2.57 -8.57 12.77
CA HIS A 217 -1.59 -8.53 13.87
C HIS A 217 -1.12 -7.09 14.17
N PRO A 218 -2.06 -6.14 14.42
CA PRO A 218 -1.74 -4.71 14.50
C PRO A 218 -0.76 -4.38 15.63
N GLU A 219 -0.74 -5.16 16.70
CA GLU A 219 0.13 -4.88 17.85
C GLU A 219 1.60 -5.07 17.52
N VAL A 220 1.97 -6.15 16.82
CA VAL A 220 3.37 -6.43 16.49
C VAL A 220 3.88 -5.48 15.42
N VAL A 221 3.07 -5.21 14.40
CA VAL A 221 3.43 -4.27 13.33
C VAL A 221 3.53 -2.85 13.86
N ASN A 222 2.55 -2.36 14.63
CA ASN A 222 2.61 -1.02 15.21
C ASN A 222 3.78 -0.84 16.19
N ARG A 223 4.21 -1.90 16.88
CA ARG A 223 5.40 -1.85 17.75
C ARG A 223 6.67 -1.61 16.95
N ALA A 224 6.81 -2.26 15.80
CA ALA A 224 7.94 -2.05 14.90
C ALA A 224 7.96 -0.61 14.35
N ILE A 225 6.80 -0.14 13.86
CA ILE A 225 6.64 1.24 13.38
C ILE A 225 6.97 2.25 14.49
N GLU A 226 6.40 2.08 15.68
CA GLU A 226 6.64 2.99 16.82
C GLU A 226 8.13 3.06 17.18
N ARG A 227 8.81 1.91 17.27
CA ARG A 227 10.25 1.83 17.54
C ARG A 227 11.06 2.59 16.48
N PHE A 228 10.79 2.32 15.21
CA PHE A 228 11.47 2.97 14.10
C PHE A 228 11.27 4.49 14.10
N LEU A 229 10.02 4.95 14.24
CA LEU A 229 9.72 6.38 14.27
C LEU A 229 10.34 7.08 15.48
N CYS A 230 10.38 6.43 16.66
CA CYS A 230 11.05 6.99 17.84
C CYS A 230 12.56 7.14 17.65
N CYS A 231 13.22 6.19 16.99
CA CYS A 231 14.66 6.27 16.69
C CYS A 231 14.98 7.36 15.67
N ASN A 232 14.02 7.71 14.81
CA ASN A 232 14.16 8.71 13.75
C ASN A 232 13.34 9.99 14.02
N ALA A 233 12.73 10.12 15.20
CA ALA A 233 12.19 11.39 15.68
C ALA A 233 13.35 12.36 15.89
N ALA A 234 13.25 13.58 15.36
CA ALA A 234 14.35 14.53 15.40
C ALA A 234 14.92 14.74 16.80
N VAL A 235 16.21 14.86 16.83
CA VAL A 235 16.95 15.59 17.87
C VAL A 235 16.61 17.09 17.78
#